data_a8b00157381c8037457398f80193e5ac
#
_entry.id   a8b00157381c8037457398f80193e5ac
#
_cell.length_a   1.000
_cell.length_b   1.000
_cell.length_c   1.000
_cell.angle_alpha   90.00
_cell.angle_beta   90.00
_cell.angle_gamma   90.00
#
_symmetry.space_group_name_H-M   'P 1'
#
loop_
_entity.id
_entity.type
_entity.pdbx_description
1 polymer ?
#
loop_
_entity_poly.entity_id
_entity_poly.type
_entity_poly.pdbx_seq_one_letter_code
_entity_poly.pdbx_strand_id
1 'polypeptide(L)'
;MKHLEQSGWVAPVGAWSSGVGTMRTVSKWILALGAAAAVSAGAGPSWAQQTIRVGWTIPAEESKYWMMRRPAEFPDLGKTYKIEWSQFQGTSVMSQALIAGALDCATQGVLPIAQGAAAGTLNVYIVAEHVGEKPGSFSVYWAVKEDSPIKTVADLKGKTVGISIIGGGTQGPFNLMLKKNGIDPEKDIKLVEVSFPLSEEAIRSGRVDSSNMNQPFAARAEAKGGIRKLFSLDQVLPNIVHIVEACRKDFVDKNPELAKAYVRDITKALKMALANRPETMKVVSETMKVPVEVLDTYLLKPNDFAREPGAAPNFAGIQAMLDVYTDTGMINKKLDASQFKHPTIVAPIE
;
A
#
# COMPACT_ATOMS: atom_id res chain seq x y z
N MET A 1 -0.60 -50.40 -21.81
CA MET A 1 0.57 -50.69 -22.65
C MET A 1 1.47 -49.47 -22.70
N LYS A 2 2.76 -49.72 -22.34
CA LYS A 2 3.97 -48.86 -22.48
C LYS A 2 3.96 -47.57 -21.61
N HIS A 3 4.64 -47.52 -20.48
CA HIS A 3 6.10 -47.55 -20.16
C HIS A 3 6.89 -46.45 -20.85
N LEU A 4 7.52 -45.63 -20.01
CA LEU A 4 8.91 -45.10 -20.05
C LEU A 4 8.95 -43.80 -19.23
N GLU A 5 9.87 -43.41 -18.47
CA GLU A 5 11.06 -43.98 -17.78
C GLU A 5 11.66 -42.82 -17.02
N GLN A 6 12.14 -43.08 -15.85
CA GLN A 6 12.88 -42.14 -14.99
C GLN A 6 14.30 -41.97 -15.54
N SER A 7 14.85 -40.76 -15.48
CA SER A 7 16.28 -40.57 -15.50
C SER A 7 16.69 -39.60 -14.39
N GLY A 8 17.26 -40.19 -13.34
CA GLY A 8 17.97 -39.50 -12.29
C GLY A 8 19.38 -39.09 -12.73
N TRP A 9 19.85 -37.98 -12.21
CA TRP A 9 21.25 -37.62 -12.21
C TRP A 9 21.79 -37.58 -10.80
N VAL A 10 22.76 -38.48 -10.53
CA VAL A 10 23.59 -38.56 -9.32
C VAL A 10 24.92 -37.92 -9.67
N ALA A 11 25.38 -36.99 -8.89
CA ALA A 11 26.73 -36.41 -8.98
C ALA A 11 27.72 -37.21 -8.11
N PRO A 12 28.97 -37.44 -8.55
CA PRO A 12 29.93 -38.25 -7.82
C PRO A 12 30.70 -37.46 -6.76
N VAL A 13 30.93 -38.13 -5.65
CA VAL A 13 31.80 -37.72 -4.54
C VAL A 13 33.26 -37.96 -4.95
N GLY A 14 34.11 -36.94 -4.94
CA GLY A 14 35.53 -37.04 -5.18
C GLY A 14 36.33 -36.99 -3.87
N ALA A 15 37.23 -37.93 -3.72
CA ALA A 15 37.99 -38.27 -2.54
C ALA A 15 39.13 -37.31 -2.22
N TRP A 16 39.41 -37.21 -0.94
CA TRP A 16 40.56 -36.55 -0.35
C TRP A 16 41.84 -37.35 -0.58
N SER A 17 42.96 -36.69 -0.94
CA SER A 17 44.30 -37.20 -0.77
C SER A 17 45.18 -36.25 0.01
N SER A 18 45.67 -36.75 1.11
CA SER A 18 46.67 -36.20 2.01
C SER A 18 48.08 -36.17 1.35
N GLY A 19 48.74 -35.05 1.49
CA GLY A 19 50.17 -34.90 1.12
C GLY A 19 50.95 -34.15 2.20
N VAL A 20 51.72 -34.90 2.97
CA VAL A 20 52.68 -34.42 3.96
C VAL A 20 54.00 -34.12 3.25
N GLY A 21 54.64 -32.98 3.50
CA GLY A 21 55.94 -32.66 2.91
C GLY A 21 56.62 -31.48 3.61
N THR A 22 57.35 -31.83 4.64
CA THR A 22 58.68 -31.41 5.14
C THR A 22 59.13 -29.94 5.12
N MET A 23 59.57 -29.52 6.31
CA MET A 23 60.38 -28.36 6.69
C MET A 23 61.69 -28.28 5.92
N ARG A 24 62.15 -27.04 5.58
CA ARG A 24 63.58 -26.64 5.64
C ARG A 24 63.75 -25.12 5.77
N THR A 25 64.20 -24.71 6.93
CA THR A 25 65.34 -23.82 7.33
C THR A 25 65.57 -22.47 6.61
N VAL A 26 65.43 -21.43 7.40
CA VAL A 26 66.29 -20.29 7.79
C VAL A 26 67.10 -19.57 6.70
N SER A 27 66.87 -18.27 6.57
CA SER A 27 67.98 -17.29 6.57
C SER A 27 67.51 -15.88 6.94
N LYS A 28 68.26 -15.26 7.83
CA LYS A 28 68.18 -13.89 8.34
C LYS A 28 68.66 -12.90 7.29
N TRP A 29 68.01 -11.74 7.11
CA TRP A 29 68.64 -10.45 6.77
C TRP A 29 67.79 -9.30 7.28
N ILE A 30 68.18 -8.65 8.29
CA ILE A 30 68.56 -7.28 8.69
C ILE A 30 67.73 -6.13 8.06
N LEU A 31 67.02 -5.44 8.95
CA LEU A 31 66.74 -4.00 9.14
C LEU A 31 66.94 -3.06 7.93
N ALA A 32 65.81 -2.43 7.54
CA ALA A 32 65.78 -1.04 7.08
C ALA A 32 64.56 -0.33 7.71
N LEU A 33 64.84 0.59 8.64
CA LEU A 33 63.85 1.56 9.13
C LEU A 33 63.54 2.53 8.00
N GLY A 34 62.29 2.44 7.50
CA GLY A 34 61.66 3.44 6.69
C GLY A 34 60.43 3.96 7.44
N ALA A 35 60.55 5.16 8.00
CA ALA A 35 59.41 5.87 8.59
C ALA A 35 58.44 6.29 7.47
N ALA A 36 57.45 5.46 7.19
CA ALA A 36 56.29 5.86 6.37
C ALA A 36 55.31 6.54 7.32
N ALA A 37 55.27 7.87 7.26
CA ALA A 37 54.17 8.64 7.87
C ALA A 37 52.87 8.20 7.20
N ALA A 38 52.11 7.37 7.92
CA ALA A 38 50.74 7.03 7.56
C ALA A 38 49.90 8.30 7.69
N VAL A 39 49.62 8.96 6.56
CA VAL A 39 48.54 9.92 6.44
C VAL A 39 47.26 9.08 6.64
N SER A 40 46.79 9.00 7.88
CA SER A 40 45.44 8.55 8.19
C SER A 40 44.52 9.65 7.67
N ALA A 41 44.19 9.59 6.34
CA ALA A 41 43.04 10.26 5.81
C ALA A 41 41.84 9.78 6.66
N GLY A 42 41.30 10.66 7.46
CA GLY A 42 40.12 10.42 8.27
C GLY A 42 38.97 10.02 7.38
N ALA A 43 38.77 8.71 7.21
CA ALA A 43 37.51 8.19 6.79
C ALA A 43 36.54 8.54 7.92
N GLY A 44 35.83 9.69 7.80
CA GLY A 44 34.70 9.96 8.62
C GLY A 44 33.78 8.74 8.59
N PRO A 45 33.01 8.50 9.66
CA PRO A 45 32.13 7.35 9.72
C PRO A 45 31.26 7.37 8.47
N SER A 46 31.53 6.45 7.54
CA SER A 46 30.63 6.13 6.44
C SER A 46 29.36 5.59 7.10
N TRP A 47 28.40 6.46 7.32
CA TRP A 47 27.07 6.04 7.76
C TRP A 47 26.55 5.13 6.64
N ALA A 48 26.61 3.82 6.90
CA ALA A 48 26.01 2.87 5.97
C ALA A 48 24.56 3.29 5.78
N GLN A 49 24.20 3.65 4.55
CA GLN A 49 22.85 4.10 4.20
C GLN A 49 21.82 3.08 4.68
N GLN A 50 20.95 3.48 5.60
CA GLN A 50 19.98 2.59 6.18
C GLN A 50 18.88 2.28 5.14
N THR A 51 18.41 1.04 5.13
CA THR A 51 17.35 0.59 4.22
C THR A 51 16.01 0.59 4.95
N ILE A 52 14.99 1.19 4.34
CA ILE A 52 13.58 1.08 4.75
C ILE A 52 12.88 0.16 3.75
N ARG A 53 12.30 -0.93 4.22
CA ARG A 53 11.51 -1.84 3.38
C ARG A 53 10.08 -1.35 3.34
N VAL A 54 9.63 -0.93 2.15
CA VAL A 54 8.34 -0.26 1.97
C VAL A 54 7.44 -1.03 1.02
N GLY A 55 6.26 -1.41 1.52
CA GLY A 55 5.19 -1.98 0.71
C GLY A 55 4.35 -0.91 0.03
N TRP A 56 3.94 -1.16 -1.21
CA TRP A 56 3.07 -0.28 -1.99
C TRP A 56 2.10 -1.05 -2.88
N THR A 57 1.05 -0.37 -3.36
CA THR A 57 0.04 -0.93 -4.25
C THR A 57 -0.42 0.08 -5.30
N ILE A 58 -1.36 -0.29 -6.14
CA ILE A 58 -2.07 0.55 -7.09
C ILE A 58 -3.54 0.60 -6.68
N PRO A 59 -4.22 1.74 -6.81
CA PRO A 59 -3.83 3.09 -7.25
C PRO A 59 -3.56 4.06 -6.10
N ALA A 60 -3.33 5.33 -6.47
CA ALA A 60 -3.43 6.49 -5.58
C ALA A 60 -2.35 6.61 -4.50
N GLU A 61 -1.09 6.41 -4.92
CA GLU A 61 0.09 6.62 -4.08
C GLU A 61 1.09 7.58 -4.75
N GLU A 62 0.62 8.74 -5.19
CA GLU A 62 1.41 9.68 -5.99
C GLU A 62 2.70 10.08 -5.27
N SER A 63 2.69 10.24 -3.95
CA SER A 63 3.90 10.53 -3.17
C SER A 63 4.96 9.46 -3.35
N LYS A 64 4.60 8.17 -3.24
CA LYS A 64 5.55 7.06 -3.45
C LYS A 64 6.00 6.97 -4.90
N TYR A 65 5.09 7.20 -5.86
CA TYR A 65 5.46 7.17 -7.28
C TYR A 65 6.47 8.27 -7.61
N TRP A 66 6.33 9.47 -7.04
CA TRP A 66 7.32 10.52 -7.15
C TRP A 66 8.67 10.11 -6.56
N MET A 67 8.68 9.54 -5.36
CA MET A 67 9.91 9.05 -4.72
C MET A 67 10.59 7.95 -5.55
N MET A 68 9.82 7.05 -6.17
CA MET A 68 10.35 5.99 -7.04
C MET A 68 10.94 6.52 -8.36
N ARG A 69 10.29 7.53 -8.98
CA ARG A 69 10.64 8.00 -10.33
C ARG A 69 11.54 9.22 -10.33
N ARG A 70 11.56 10.00 -9.27
CA ARG A 70 12.35 11.23 -9.14
C ARG A 70 13.10 11.25 -7.79
N PRO A 71 13.86 10.18 -7.43
CA PRO A 71 14.50 10.09 -6.11
C PRO A 71 15.46 11.23 -5.80
N ALA A 72 16.09 11.82 -6.81
CA ALA A 72 17.01 12.94 -6.66
C ALA A 72 16.35 14.24 -6.16
N GLU A 73 15.02 14.33 -6.26
CA GLU A 73 14.26 15.49 -5.80
C GLU A 73 14.11 15.55 -4.26
N PHE A 74 14.43 14.46 -3.55
CA PHE A 74 14.23 14.33 -2.12
C PHE A 74 15.51 14.53 -1.33
N PRO A 75 15.47 15.30 -0.22
CA PRO A 75 16.69 15.66 0.50
C PRO A 75 17.36 14.48 1.18
N ASP A 76 16.57 13.51 1.67
CA ASP A 76 17.05 12.41 2.49
C ASP A 76 17.17 11.09 1.71
N LEU A 77 16.29 10.85 0.74
CA LEU A 77 16.26 9.65 -0.08
C LEU A 77 17.54 9.54 -0.94
N GLY A 78 18.20 8.41 -0.87
CA GLY A 78 19.46 8.16 -1.57
C GLY A 78 20.70 8.70 -0.87
N LYS A 79 20.55 9.46 0.23
CA LYS A 79 21.62 10.03 1.04
C LYS A 79 21.61 9.49 2.46
N THR A 80 20.56 9.81 3.22
CA THR A 80 20.35 9.35 4.60
C THR A 80 19.87 7.92 4.62
N TYR A 81 18.96 7.58 3.70
CA TYR A 81 18.38 6.25 3.57
C TYR A 81 18.14 5.86 2.11
N LYS A 82 17.91 4.58 1.89
CA LYS A 82 17.38 4.01 0.66
C LYS A 82 16.10 3.24 0.93
N ILE A 83 15.25 3.08 -0.09
CA ILE A 83 14.03 2.29 0.01
C ILE A 83 14.17 1.02 -0.81
N GLU A 84 13.79 -0.09 -0.21
CA GLU A 84 13.52 -1.34 -0.89
C GLU A 84 12.00 -1.43 -1.11
N TRP A 85 11.58 -1.26 -2.37
CA TRP A 85 10.19 -1.21 -2.77
C TRP A 85 9.65 -2.60 -3.07
N SER A 86 8.53 -2.97 -2.44
CA SER A 86 7.80 -4.22 -2.73
C SER A 86 6.36 -3.92 -3.11
N GLN A 87 5.94 -4.35 -4.31
CA GLN A 87 4.56 -4.19 -4.78
C GLN A 87 3.68 -5.33 -4.31
N PHE A 88 2.47 -5.00 -3.85
CA PHE A 88 1.46 -5.95 -3.43
C PHE A 88 0.13 -5.72 -4.16
N GLN A 89 -0.72 -6.75 -4.19
CA GLN A 89 -2.04 -6.66 -4.81
C GLN A 89 -3.08 -5.93 -3.93
N GLY A 90 -2.79 -5.72 -2.64
CA GLY A 90 -3.68 -5.03 -1.72
C GLY A 90 -3.16 -4.95 -0.29
N THR A 91 -3.88 -4.21 0.53
CA THR A 91 -3.45 -3.84 1.89
C THR A 91 -3.49 -5.01 2.88
N SER A 92 -4.38 -5.98 2.72
CA SER A 92 -4.47 -7.14 3.61
C SER A 92 -3.21 -8.01 3.57
N VAL A 93 -2.65 -8.25 2.37
CA VAL A 93 -1.41 -9.02 2.22
C VAL A 93 -0.19 -8.22 2.71
N MET A 94 -0.20 -6.89 2.57
CA MET A 94 0.84 -6.03 3.15
C MET A 94 0.81 -6.03 4.68
N SER A 95 -0.38 -6.14 5.31
CA SER A 95 -0.50 -6.30 6.77
C SER A 95 0.22 -7.57 7.26
N GLN A 96 0.09 -8.68 6.54
CA GLN A 96 0.82 -9.92 6.89
C GLN A 96 2.34 -9.73 6.79
N ALA A 97 2.82 -9.00 5.78
CA ALA A 97 4.24 -8.70 5.63
C ALA A 97 4.77 -7.77 6.75
N LEU A 98 3.96 -6.79 7.21
CA LEU A 98 4.29 -5.97 8.39
C LEU A 98 4.34 -6.82 9.66
N ILE A 99 3.36 -7.69 9.89
CA ILE A 99 3.31 -8.61 11.04
C ILE A 99 4.55 -9.52 11.06
N ALA A 100 4.92 -10.07 9.91
CA ALA A 100 6.10 -10.92 9.76
C ALA A 100 7.44 -10.16 9.87
N GLY A 101 7.42 -8.82 9.96
CA GLY A 101 8.64 -8.00 9.97
C GLY A 101 9.37 -7.96 8.62
N ALA A 102 8.72 -8.38 7.52
CA ALA A 102 9.27 -8.30 6.18
C ALA A 102 9.25 -6.86 5.61
N LEU A 103 8.34 -6.02 6.11
CA LEU A 103 8.27 -4.59 5.80
C LEU A 103 8.45 -3.76 7.07
N ASP A 104 8.97 -2.55 6.92
CA ASP A 104 9.10 -1.55 7.98
C ASP A 104 7.93 -0.56 7.93
N CYS A 105 7.57 -0.12 6.73
CA CYS A 105 6.40 0.71 6.44
C CYS A 105 5.62 0.14 5.26
N ALA A 106 4.35 0.44 5.18
CA ALA A 106 3.52 0.02 4.05
C ALA A 106 2.27 0.88 3.92
N THR A 107 1.80 0.97 2.69
CA THR A 107 0.44 1.42 2.39
C THR A 107 -0.57 0.53 3.08
N GLN A 108 -1.53 1.11 3.78
CA GLN A 108 -2.56 0.38 4.50
C GLN A 108 -3.94 1.01 4.32
N GLY A 109 -4.97 0.15 4.37
CA GLY A 109 -6.34 0.56 4.66
C GLY A 109 -6.60 0.53 6.16
N VAL A 110 -7.57 1.32 6.62
CA VAL A 110 -7.90 1.38 8.06
C VAL A 110 -8.41 0.04 8.59
N LEU A 111 -9.19 -0.73 7.80
CA LEU A 111 -9.73 -2.03 8.25
C LEU A 111 -8.64 -3.06 8.56
N PRO A 112 -7.67 -3.35 7.67
CA PRO A 112 -6.59 -4.28 8.00
C PRO A 112 -5.77 -3.87 9.22
N ILE A 113 -5.53 -2.56 9.42
CA ILE A 113 -4.90 -2.05 10.64
C ILE A 113 -5.76 -2.38 11.86
N ALA A 114 -7.07 -2.08 11.78
CA ALA A 114 -8.00 -2.31 12.88
C ALA A 114 -8.11 -3.79 13.26
N GLN A 115 -8.20 -4.68 12.28
CA GLN A 115 -8.25 -6.12 12.50
C GLN A 115 -6.97 -6.64 13.15
N GLY A 116 -5.81 -6.25 12.65
CA GLY A 116 -4.53 -6.64 13.22
C GLY A 116 -4.32 -6.09 14.64
N ALA A 117 -4.75 -4.86 14.91
CA ALA A 117 -4.68 -4.25 16.24
C ALA A 117 -5.68 -4.89 17.21
N ALA A 118 -6.90 -5.19 16.78
CA ALA A 118 -7.89 -5.89 17.61
C ALA A 118 -7.41 -7.31 18.00
N ALA A 119 -6.76 -8.01 17.06
CA ALA A 119 -6.14 -9.31 17.29
C ALA A 119 -4.82 -9.24 18.09
N GLY A 120 -4.25 -8.03 18.30
CA GLY A 120 -2.96 -7.86 18.97
C GLY A 120 -1.75 -8.30 18.14
N THR A 121 -1.91 -8.50 16.84
CA THR A 121 -0.86 -9.00 15.94
C THR A 121 -0.15 -7.92 15.15
N LEU A 122 -0.80 -6.76 14.92
CA LEU A 122 -0.23 -5.63 14.18
C LEU A 122 -0.11 -4.41 15.10
N ASN A 123 1.11 -3.89 15.21
CA ASN A 123 1.43 -2.73 16.03
C ASN A 123 2.12 -1.66 15.19
N VAL A 124 1.34 -0.66 14.73
CA VAL A 124 1.81 0.38 13.81
C VAL A 124 1.45 1.78 14.27
N TYR A 125 2.23 2.76 13.80
CA TYR A 125 1.83 4.16 13.73
C TYR A 125 1.33 4.47 12.31
N ILE A 126 0.28 5.27 12.21
CA ILE A 126 -0.18 5.89 10.97
C ILE A 126 0.57 7.22 10.85
N VAL A 127 1.47 7.30 9.89
CA VAL A 127 2.42 8.43 9.78
C VAL A 127 2.05 9.43 8.68
N ALA A 128 1.25 9.00 7.68
CA ALA A 128 0.75 9.88 6.63
C ALA A 128 -0.59 9.36 6.08
N GLU A 129 -1.35 10.24 5.42
CA GLU A 129 -2.52 9.88 4.61
C GLU A 129 -2.22 10.18 3.15
N HIS A 130 -2.48 9.21 2.27
CA HIS A 130 -2.30 9.38 0.84
C HIS A 130 -3.57 9.88 0.16
N VAL A 131 -4.69 9.21 0.42
CA VAL A 131 -5.99 9.57 -0.16
C VAL A 131 -7.15 9.22 0.76
N GLY A 132 -8.22 10.00 0.63
CA GLY A 132 -9.49 9.77 1.28
C GLY A 132 -10.65 10.23 0.41
N GLU A 133 -11.86 10.14 0.94
CA GLU A 133 -13.07 10.73 0.37
C GLU A 133 -13.54 11.88 1.25
N LYS A 134 -13.91 12.96 0.61
CA LYS A 134 -14.53 14.15 1.23
C LYS A 134 -15.73 14.59 0.39
N PRO A 135 -16.69 15.33 0.93
CA PRO A 135 -17.77 15.90 0.12
C PRO A 135 -17.23 16.64 -1.11
N GLY A 136 -17.72 16.27 -2.29
CA GLY A 136 -17.30 16.84 -3.57
C GLY A 136 -16.07 16.20 -4.22
N SER A 137 -15.41 15.23 -3.59
CA SER A 137 -14.37 14.40 -4.22
C SER A 137 -14.95 13.13 -4.85
N PHE A 138 -14.11 12.37 -5.54
CA PHE A 138 -14.48 11.01 -5.97
C PHE A 138 -14.76 10.13 -4.75
N SER A 139 -15.82 9.35 -4.86
CA SER A 139 -16.14 8.29 -3.92
C SER A 139 -16.19 6.95 -4.63
N VAL A 140 -15.61 5.91 -4.03
CA VAL A 140 -15.76 4.53 -4.51
C VAL A 140 -17.24 4.19 -4.55
N TYR A 141 -17.69 3.65 -5.68
CA TYR A 141 -19.10 3.33 -5.87
C TYR A 141 -19.29 1.90 -6.38
N TRP A 142 -20.45 1.34 -6.14
CA TRP A 142 -20.91 0.11 -6.76
C TRP A 142 -21.74 0.45 -8.00
N ALA A 143 -21.41 -0.24 -9.10
CA ALA A 143 -22.10 -0.09 -10.37
C ALA A 143 -22.87 -1.36 -10.74
N VAL A 144 -23.89 -1.18 -11.58
CA VAL A 144 -24.69 -2.23 -12.20
C VAL A 144 -24.78 -1.95 -13.70
N LYS A 145 -25.26 -2.90 -14.52
CA LYS A 145 -25.61 -2.64 -15.91
C LYS A 145 -26.65 -1.53 -16.00
N GLU A 146 -26.61 -0.73 -17.06
CA GLU A 146 -27.57 0.35 -17.29
C GLU A 146 -29.02 -0.14 -17.28
N ASP A 147 -29.28 -1.28 -17.94
CA ASP A 147 -30.58 -1.94 -18.05
C ASP A 147 -30.92 -2.85 -16.88
N SER A 148 -30.06 -2.94 -15.84
CA SER A 148 -30.27 -3.79 -14.69
C SER A 148 -31.58 -3.47 -13.96
N PRO A 149 -32.35 -4.49 -13.51
CA PRO A 149 -33.51 -4.29 -12.64
C PRO A 149 -33.14 -3.80 -11.24
N ILE A 150 -31.89 -3.91 -10.82
CA ILE A 150 -31.41 -3.45 -9.51
C ILE A 150 -31.38 -1.93 -9.51
N LYS A 151 -32.31 -1.28 -8.80
CA LYS A 151 -32.45 0.18 -8.74
C LYS A 151 -32.01 0.77 -7.41
N THR A 152 -32.05 -0.02 -6.35
CA THR A 152 -31.72 0.38 -4.97
C THR A 152 -30.72 -0.59 -4.35
N VAL A 153 -30.12 -0.21 -3.23
CA VAL A 153 -29.23 -1.12 -2.47
C VAL A 153 -29.99 -2.36 -2.00
N ALA A 154 -31.28 -2.21 -1.63
CA ALA A 154 -32.10 -3.33 -1.18
C ALA A 154 -32.28 -4.43 -2.24
N ASP A 155 -32.23 -4.08 -3.52
CA ASP A 155 -32.35 -5.04 -4.63
C ASP A 155 -31.09 -5.92 -4.78
N LEU A 156 -30.02 -5.66 -4.02
CA LEU A 156 -28.84 -6.53 -3.97
C LEU A 156 -29.09 -7.83 -3.19
N LYS A 157 -30.21 -7.95 -2.47
CA LYS A 157 -30.55 -9.19 -1.77
C LYS A 157 -30.66 -10.37 -2.73
N GLY A 158 -29.93 -11.46 -2.43
CA GLY A 158 -29.82 -12.66 -3.28
C GLY A 158 -28.88 -12.50 -4.49
N LYS A 159 -28.15 -11.39 -4.62
CA LYS A 159 -27.29 -11.11 -5.78
C LYS A 159 -25.83 -11.50 -5.54
N THR A 160 -25.09 -11.67 -6.64
CA THR A 160 -23.64 -11.80 -6.63
C THR A 160 -22.99 -10.44 -6.74
N VAL A 161 -22.25 -10.02 -5.70
CA VAL A 161 -21.64 -8.69 -5.62
C VAL A 161 -20.13 -8.81 -5.59
N GLY A 162 -19.48 -8.09 -6.50
CA GLY A 162 -18.02 -8.00 -6.58
C GLY A 162 -17.46 -6.97 -5.59
N ILE A 163 -16.34 -7.31 -4.96
CA ILE A 163 -15.50 -6.40 -4.21
C ILE A 163 -14.04 -6.63 -4.59
N SER A 164 -13.24 -5.57 -4.61
CA SER A 164 -11.85 -5.67 -5.07
C SER A 164 -10.99 -6.62 -4.25
N ILE A 165 -11.19 -6.64 -2.94
CA ILE A 165 -10.51 -7.56 -2.02
C ILE A 165 -11.36 -7.77 -0.77
N ILE A 166 -11.54 -9.01 -0.34
CA ILE A 166 -12.21 -9.33 0.93
C ILE A 166 -11.24 -9.00 2.08
N GLY A 167 -11.73 -8.33 3.13
CA GLY A 167 -10.90 -7.79 4.20
C GLY A 167 -10.18 -6.49 3.83
N GLY A 168 -10.50 -5.89 2.67
CA GLY A 168 -9.94 -4.59 2.27
C GLY A 168 -10.70 -3.39 2.85
N GLY A 169 -10.11 -2.20 2.72
CA GLY A 169 -10.60 -0.97 3.37
C GLY A 169 -12.03 -0.54 2.97
N THR A 170 -12.51 -0.91 1.77
CA THR A 170 -13.85 -0.57 1.31
C THR A 170 -14.95 -1.48 1.86
N GLN A 171 -14.59 -2.65 2.41
CA GLN A 171 -15.59 -3.63 2.85
C GLN A 171 -16.38 -3.17 4.07
N GLY A 172 -15.78 -2.46 5.01
CA GLY A 172 -16.50 -1.97 6.19
C GLY A 172 -17.61 -1.00 5.84
N PRO A 173 -17.33 0.10 5.14
CA PRO A 173 -18.36 1.02 4.65
C PRO A 173 -19.39 0.34 3.75
N PHE A 174 -18.99 -0.61 2.90
CA PHE A 174 -19.90 -1.42 2.09
C PHE A 174 -20.88 -2.24 2.97
N ASN A 175 -20.37 -2.97 3.95
CA ASN A 175 -21.19 -3.74 4.88
C ASN A 175 -22.17 -2.85 5.66
N LEU A 176 -21.73 -1.64 6.06
CA LEU A 176 -22.60 -0.67 6.69
C LEU A 176 -23.74 -0.22 5.76
N MET A 177 -23.44 0.04 4.48
CA MET A 177 -24.47 0.37 3.48
C MET A 177 -25.51 -0.75 3.37
N LEU A 178 -25.07 -2.01 3.28
CA LEU A 178 -25.96 -3.17 3.22
C LEU A 178 -26.85 -3.25 4.47
N LYS A 179 -26.26 -3.17 5.66
CA LYS A 179 -27.00 -3.23 6.94
C LYS A 179 -28.02 -2.09 7.06
N LYS A 180 -27.70 -0.87 6.67
CA LYS A 180 -28.65 0.27 6.64
C LYS A 180 -29.85 0.03 5.72
N ASN A 181 -29.72 -0.86 4.74
CA ASN A 181 -30.77 -1.25 3.80
C ASN A 181 -31.40 -2.62 4.12
N GLY A 182 -31.19 -3.14 5.33
CA GLY A 182 -31.79 -4.39 5.80
C GLY A 182 -31.20 -5.66 5.18
N ILE A 183 -29.97 -5.59 4.65
CA ILE A 183 -29.25 -6.72 4.06
C ILE A 183 -28.17 -7.19 5.04
N ASP A 184 -28.17 -8.48 5.36
CA ASP A 184 -27.07 -9.14 6.05
C ASP A 184 -25.95 -9.45 5.02
N PRO A 185 -24.75 -8.81 5.15
CA PRO A 185 -23.68 -8.98 4.17
C PRO A 185 -23.13 -10.41 4.06
N GLU A 186 -23.37 -11.26 5.09
CA GLU A 186 -22.87 -12.64 5.09
C GLU A 186 -23.91 -13.65 4.58
N LYS A 187 -25.20 -13.33 4.69
CA LYS A 187 -26.29 -14.27 4.38
C LYS A 187 -27.09 -13.89 3.14
N ASP A 188 -27.26 -12.58 2.92
CA ASP A 188 -28.21 -12.10 1.93
C ASP A 188 -27.59 -11.79 0.57
N ILE A 189 -26.25 -11.82 0.43
CA ILE A 189 -25.54 -11.64 -0.83
C ILE A 189 -24.47 -12.72 -1.01
N LYS A 190 -24.09 -12.96 -2.26
CA LYS A 190 -22.88 -13.72 -2.58
C LYS A 190 -21.73 -12.72 -2.87
N LEU A 191 -20.89 -12.47 -1.88
CA LEU A 191 -19.71 -11.64 -2.07
C LEU A 191 -18.60 -12.41 -2.76
N VAL A 192 -17.99 -11.84 -3.81
CA VAL A 192 -16.89 -12.44 -4.57
C VAL A 192 -15.78 -11.42 -4.84
N GLU A 193 -14.53 -11.89 -4.87
CA GLU A 193 -13.41 -11.01 -5.23
C GLU A 193 -13.38 -10.76 -6.73
N VAL A 194 -13.35 -9.47 -7.09
CA VAL A 194 -13.20 -8.98 -8.46
C VAL A 194 -12.27 -7.78 -8.41
N SER A 195 -11.01 -7.96 -8.79
CA SER A 195 -10.04 -6.86 -8.79
C SER A 195 -10.52 -5.67 -9.62
N PHE A 196 -10.16 -4.45 -9.24
CA PHE A 196 -10.62 -3.23 -9.90
C PHE A 196 -10.48 -3.23 -11.43
N PRO A 197 -9.37 -3.70 -12.04
CA PRO A 197 -9.25 -3.78 -13.49
C PRO A 197 -10.31 -4.66 -14.17
N LEU A 198 -10.85 -5.64 -13.45
CA LEU A 198 -11.80 -6.62 -13.96
C LEU A 198 -13.26 -6.30 -13.60
N SER A 199 -13.51 -5.30 -12.76
CA SER A 199 -14.86 -4.98 -12.27
C SER A 199 -15.83 -4.61 -13.41
N GLU A 200 -15.39 -3.76 -14.35
CA GLU A 200 -16.20 -3.39 -15.51
C GLU A 200 -16.63 -4.61 -16.32
N GLU A 201 -15.68 -5.48 -16.67
CA GLU A 201 -15.94 -6.68 -17.46
C GLU A 201 -16.83 -7.68 -16.70
N ALA A 202 -16.62 -7.84 -15.42
CA ALA A 202 -17.44 -8.73 -14.59
C ALA A 202 -18.90 -8.30 -14.53
N ILE A 203 -19.18 -6.98 -14.52
CA ILE A 203 -20.54 -6.43 -14.61
C ILE A 203 -21.12 -6.65 -16.01
N ARG A 204 -20.38 -6.29 -17.07
CA ARG A 204 -20.86 -6.39 -18.45
C ARG A 204 -21.16 -7.81 -18.89
N SER A 205 -20.33 -8.76 -18.53
CA SER A 205 -20.52 -10.19 -18.81
C SER A 205 -21.62 -10.84 -17.96
N GLY A 206 -22.05 -10.17 -16.87
CA GLY A 206 -23.02 -10.74 -15.92
C GLY A 206 -22.41 -11.78 -14.97
N ARG A 207 -21.09 -11.85 -14.87
CA ARG A 207 -20.39 -12.67 -13.86
C ARG A 207 -20.74 -12.22 -12.45
N VAL A 208 -20.97 -10.94 -12.26
CA VAL A 208 -21.53 -10.34 -11.05
C VAL A 208 -22.68 -9.40 -11.42
N ASP A 209 -23.65 -9.26 -10.51
CA ASP A 209 -24.77 -8.33 -10.67
C ASP A 209 -24.35 -6.89 -10.42
N SER A 210 -23.37 -6.69 -9.51
CA SER A 210 -22.80 -5.39 -9.15
C SER A 210 -21.33 -5.56 -8.76
N SER A 211 -20.50 -4.55 -8.95
CA SER A 211 -19.11 -4.53 -8.45
C SER A 211 -18.65 -3.11 -8.13
N ASN A 212 -17.69 -3.00 -7.23
CA ASN A 212 -17.10 -1.72 -6.89
C ASN A 212 -16.19 -1.18 -8.00
N MET A 213 -16.28 0.13 -8.20
CA MET A 213 -15.55 0.89 -9.21
C MET A 213 -14.62 1.89 -8.51
N ASN A 214 -13.39 1.94 -8.98
CA ASN A 214 -12.37 2.84 -8.48
C ASN A 214 -11.60 3.48 -9.63
N GLN A 215 -11.00 4.64 -9.43
CA GLN A 215 -10.11 5.25 -10.42
C GLN A 215 -8.83 4.42 -10.63
N PRO A 216 -8.30 4.35 -11.85
CA PRO A 216 -8.74 4.98 -13.11
C PRO A 216 -9.82 4.19 -13.86
N PHE A 217 -10.23 3.04 -13.38
CA PHE A 217 -11.13 2.10 -14.07
C PHE A 217 -12.55 2.64 -14.15
N ALA A 218 -12.98 3.40 -13.12
CA ALA A 218 -14.27 4.09 -13.09
C ALA A 218 -14.40 5.07 -14.27
N ALA A 219 -13.45 5.98 -14.45
CA ALA A 219 -13.47 6.96 -15.55
C ALA A 219 -13.50 6.29 -16.92
N ARG A 220 -12.75 5.19 -17.11
CA ARG A 220 -12.76 4.42 -18.35
C ARG A 220 -14.12 3.77 -18.62
N ALA A 221 -14.72 3.18 -17.61
CA ALA A 221 -16.00 2.49 -17.73
C ALA A 221 -17.15 3.47 -17.97
N GLU A 222 -17.12 4.64 -17.30
CA GLU A 222 -18.09 5.74 -17.50
C GLU A 222 -18.02 6.29 -18.92
N ALA A 223 -16.81 6.47 -19.48
CA ALA A 223 -16.62 6.93 -20.87
C ALA A 223 -17.20 5.97 -21.90
N LYS A 224 -17.24 4.66 -21.62
CA LYS A 224 -17.85 3.66 -22.51
C LYS A 224 -19.37 3.59 -22.37
N GLY A 225 -19.97 4.10 -21.29
CA GLY A 225 -21.39 3.96 -20.97
C GLY A 225 -21.83 2.51 -20.72
N GLY A 226 -23.12 2.26 -20.63
CA GLY A 226 -23.73 0.94 -20.47
C GLY A 226 -23.61 0.33 -19.07
N ILE A 227 -23.06 1.08 -18.10
CA ILE A 227 -23.13 0.81 -16.67
C ILE A 227 -23.52 2.10 -15.95
N ARG A 228 -24.17 1.98 -14.81
CA ARG A 228 -24.54 3.12 -13.97
C ARG A 228 -24.19 2.88 -12.51
N LYS A 229 -23.95 3.98 -11.82
CA LYS A 229 -23.75 3.98 -10.36
C LYS A 229 -25.04 3.54 -9.67
N LEU A 230 -24.93 2.65 -8.71
CA LEU A 230 -26.01 2.25 -7.82
C LEU A 230 -25.96 3.06 -6.52
N PHE A 231 -24.80 3.07 -5.85
CA PHE A 231 -24.52 3.88 -4.67
C PHE A 231 -23.03 4.11 -4.52
N SER A 232 -22.63 5.11 -3.74
CA SER A 232 -21.23 5.43 -3.40
C SER A 232 -21.01 5.48 -1.89
N LEU A 233 -19.76 5.33 -1.47
CA LEU A 233 -19.41 5.22 -0.06
C LEU A 233 -19.59 6.52 0.73
N ASP A 234 -19.52 7.69 0.08
CA ASP A 234 -19.81 9.00 0.69
C ASP A 234 -21.26 9.11 1.25
N GLN A 235 -22.19 8.27 0.74
CA GLN A 235 -23.54 8.15 1.27
C GLN A 235 -23.59 7.41 2.62
N VAL A 236 -22.52 6.74 2.99
CA VAL A 236 -22.38 5.98 4.25
C VAL A 236 -21.63 6.79 5.29
N LEU A 237 -20.50 7.33 4.89
CA LEU A 237 -19.59 8.14 5.70
C LEU A 237 -19.15 9.36 4.88
N PRO A 238 -19.32 10.59 5.38
CA PRO A 238 -18.95 11.79 4.62
C PRO A 238 -17.44 11.99 4.46
N ASN A 239 -16.64 11.34 5.32
CA ASN A 239 -15.20 11.36 5.26
C ASN A 239 -14.67 9.94 5.46
N ILE A 240 -14.06 9.39 4.42
CA ILE A 240 -13.45 8.06 4.45
C ILE A 240 -11.95 8.21 4.25
N VAL A 241 -11.18 7.61 5.14
CA VAL A 241 -9.73 7.47 4.99
C VAL A 241 -9.45 6.15 4.28
N HIS A 242 -9.01 6.22 3.02
CA HIS A 242 -8.79 5.03 2.22
C HIS A 242 -7.41 4.44 2.42
N ILE A 243 -6.42 5.27 2.16
CA ILE A 243 -5.03 4.84 2.04
C ILE A 243 -4.16 5.70 2.94
N VAL A 244 -3.51 5.04 3.88
CA VAL A 244 -2.55 5.64 4.80
C VAL A 244 -1.18 4.99 4.65
N GLU A 245 -0.15 5.68 5.10
CA GLU A 245 1.15 5.09 5.36
C GLU A 245 1.22 4.66 6.81
N ALA A 246 1.43 3.38 7.02
CA ALA A 246 1.61 2.79 8.35
C ALA A 246 3.02 2.22 8.49
N CYS A 247 3.70 2.58 9.57
CA CYS A 247 5.02 2.05 9.91
C CYS A 247 4.93 1.26 11.21
N ARG A 248 5.68 0.15 11.31
CA ARG A 248 5.76 -0.63 12.55
C ARG A 248 6.27 0.25 13.68
N LYS A 249 5.66 0.15 14.86
CA LYS A 249 6.08 0.94 16.04
C LYS A 249 7.52 0.65 16.43
N ASP A 250 7.92 -0.62 16.47
CA ASP A 250 9.28 -1.00 16.82
C ASP A 250 10.34 -0.47 15.84
N PHE A 251 10.01 -0.32 14.55
CA PHE A 251 10.88 0.34 13.58
C PHE A 251 11.01 1.84 13.87
N VAL A 252 9.88 2.53 14.04
CA VAL A 252 9.85 3.98 14.29
C VAL A 252 10.56 4.31 15.61
N ASP A 253 10.26 3.56 16.68
CA ASP A 253 10.80 3.81 18.01
C ASP A 253 12.32 3.55 18.07
N LYS A 254 12.82 2.57 17.31
CA LYS A 254 14.26 2.28 17.21
C LYS A 254 15.02 3.23 16.28
N ASN A 255 14.34 3.79 15.29
CA ASN A 255 14.95 4.60 14.23
C ASN A 255 14.20 5.94 14.02
N PRO A 256 14.01 6.77 15.06
CA PRO A 256 13.13 7.92 14.98
C PRO A 256 13.55 8.95 13.93
N GLU A 257 14.84 9.24 13.79
CA GLU A 257 15.34 10.20 12.80
C GLU A 257 15.19 9.67 11.37
N LEU A 258 15.36 8.37 11.17
CA LEU A 258 15.14 7.71 9.89
C LEU A 258 13.66 7.75 9.48
N ALA A 259 12.77 7.42 10.41
CA ALA A 259 11.33 7.49 10.19
C ALA A 259 10.86 8.92 9.93
N LYS A 260 11.44 9.90 10.63
CA LYS A 260 11.15 11.32 10.43
C LYS A 260 11.58 11.81 9.04
N ALA A 261 12.79 11.41 8.59
CA ALA A 261 13.28 11.71 7.24
C ALA A 261 12.35 11.12 6.16
N TYR A 262 11.92 9.88 6.33
CA TYR A 262 10.97 9.23 5.42
C TYR A 262 9.62 9.96 5.35
N VAL A 263 9.03 10.34 6.49
CA VAL A 263 7.75 11.06 6.53
C VAL A 263 7.89 12.47 5.93
N ARG A 264 9.04 13.14 6.11
CA ARG A 264 9.35 14.42 5.46
C ARG A 264 9.33 14.27 3.94
N ASP A 265 10.01 13.25 3.41
CA ASP A 265 10.05 13.02 1.97
C ASP A 265 8.66 12.64 1.41
N ILE A 266 7.82 11.88 2.13
CA ILE A 266 6.41 11.64 1.76
C ILE A 266 5.62 12.96 1.73
N THR A 267 5.76 13.80 2.76
CA THR A 267 5.08 15.11 2.82
C THR A 267 5.47 15.98 1.62
N LYS A 268 6.77 16.08 1.35
CA LYS A 268 7.30 16.80 0.19
C LYS A 268 6.77 16.24 -1.13
N ALA A 269 6.81 14.93 -1.28
CA ALA A 269 6.38 14.24 -2.50
C ALA A 269 4.90 14.51 -2.82
N LEU A 270 4.02 14.48 -1.82
CA LEU A 270 2.61 14.79 -2.03
C LEU A 270 2.41 16.27 -2.38
N LYS A 271 3.11 17.20 -1.72
CA LYS A 271 3.07 18.63 -2.08
C LYS A 271 3.51 18.85 -3.53
N MET A 272 4.58 18.20 -3.96
CA MET A 272 5.07 18.27 -5.35
C MET A 272 4.04 17.69 -6.34
N ALA A 273 3.44 16.55 -6.00
CA ALA A 273 2.44 15.91 -6.83
C ALA A 273 1.22 16.82 -7.05
N LEU A 274 0.74 17.48 -6.00
CA LEU A 274 -0.39 18.41 -6.07
C LEU A 274 -0.06 19.70 -6.81
N ALA A 275 1.17 20.19 -6.67
CA ALA A 275 1.62 21.45 -7.28
C ALA A 275 1.93 21.31 -8.78
N ASN A 276 2.27 20.11 -9.26
CA ASN A 276 2.70 19.90 -10.65
C ASN A 276 1.94 18.73 -11.28
N ARG A 277 0.65 18.93 -11.56
CA ARG A 277 -0.22 17.94 -12.18
C ARG A 277 0.34 17.34 -13.49
N PRO A 278 0.89 18.12 -14.45
CA PRO A 278 1.43 17.57 -15.69
C PRO A 278 2.56 16.56 -15.46
N GLU A 279 3.50 16.87 -14.56
CA GLU A 279 4.58 15.94 -14.23
C GLU A 279 4.07 14.74 -13.42
N THR A 280 3.10 14.96 -12.51
CA THR A 280 2.46 13.87 -11.77
C THR A 280 1.79 12.87 -12.69
N MET A 281 1.09 13.33 -13.72
CA MET A 281 0.50 12.42 -14.72
C MET A 281 1.55 11.55 -15.42
N LYS A 282 2.73 12.09 -15.74
CA LYS A 282 3.84 11.31 -16.31
C LYS A 282 4.36 10.27 -15.31
N VAL A 283 4.64 10.70 -14.08
CA VAL A 283 5.12 9.84 -12.99
C VAL A 283 4.15 8.69 -12.72
N VAL A 284 2.85 8.99 -12.66
CA VAL A 284 1.79 7.99 -12.44
C VAL A 284 1.68 7.06 -13.64
N SER A 285 1.70 7.59 -14.87
CA SER A 285 1.69 6.79 -16.10
C SER A 285 2.88 5.85 -16.18
N GLU A 286 4.08 6.33 -15.89
CA GLU A 286 5.33 5.54 -15.85
C GLU A 286 5.25 4.39 -14.82
N THR A 287 4.53 4.59 -13.72
CA THR A 287 4.44 3.62 -12.64
C THR A 287 3.31 2.63 -12.84
N MET A 288 2.10 3.13 -13.12
CA MET A 288 0.88 2.32 -13.23
C MET A 288 0.66 1.72 -14.63
N LYS A 289 1.44 2.16 -15.63
CA LYS A 289 1.25 1.78 -17.05
C LYS A 289 -0.13 2.14 -17.59
N VAL A 290 -0.67 3.27 -17.13
CA VAL A 290 -1.93 3.86 -17.59
C VAL A 290 -1.62 5.03 -18.51
N PRO A 291 -2.24 5.14 -19.71
CA PRO A 291 -2.03 6.26 -20.61
C PRO A 291 -2.36 7.60 -19.96
N VAL A 292 -1.56 8.64 -20.28
CA VAL A 292 -1.74 10.00 -19.73
C VAL A 292 -3.14 10.55 -20.04
N GLU A 293 -3.70 10.22 -21.20
CA GLU A 293 -5.03 10.65 -21.62
C GLU A 293 -6.14 10.11 -20.71
N VAL A 294 -5.96 8.90 -20.17
CA VAL A 294 -6.86 8.31 -19.18
C VAL A 294 -6.70 9.01 -17.82
N LEU A 295 -5.47 9.25 -17.40
CA LEU A 295 -5.17 9.97 -16.16
C LEU A 295 -5.72 11.41 -16.22
N ASP A 296 -5.64 12.06 -17.41
CA ASP A 296 -6.13 13.42 -17.59
C ASP A 296 -7.65 13.53 -17.38
N THR A 297 -8.41 12.47 -17.49
CA THR A 297 -9.85 12.51 -17.25
C THR A 297 -10.23 12.76 -15.78
N TYR A 298 -9.39 12.36 -14.83
CA TYR A 298 -9.73 12.41 -13.38
C TYR A 298 -8.59 12.90 -12.47
N LEU A 299 -7.34 12.44 -12.70
CA LEU A 299 -6.24 12.59 -11.74
C LEU A 299 -6.01 14.04 -11.31
N LEU A 300 -6.09 14.29 -10.00
CA LEU A 300 -5.95 15.59 -9.36
C LEU A 300 -6.94 16.65 -9.89
N LYS A 301 -8.11 16.22 -10.34
CA LYS A 301 -9.26 17.08 -10.68
C LYS A 301 -10.30 17.03 -9.54
N PRO A 302 -11.33 17.89 -9.56
CA PRO A 302 -12.38 17.87 -8.53
C PRO A 302 -13.11 16.52 -8.39
N ASN A 303 -13.14 15.71 -9.46
CA ASN A 303 -13.73 14.37 -9.48
C ASN A 303 -12.73 13.25 -9.17
N ASP A 304 -11.60 13.57 -8.56
CA ASP A 304 -10.65 12.60 -8.02
C ASP A 304 -10.75 12.49 -6.50
N PHE A 305 -10.07 11.53 -5.92
CA PHE A 305 -9.95 11.38 -4.47
C PHE A 305 -9.43 12.64 -3.80
N ALA A 306 -9.88 12.89 -2.58
CA ALA A 306 -9.32 13.93 -1.75
C ALA A 306 -7.89 13.57 -1.31
N ARG A 307 -7.02 14.56 -1.36
CA ARG A 307 -5.65 14.49 -0.84
C ARG A 307 -5.40 15.70 0.04
N GLU A 308 -4.93 15.44 1.25
CA GLU A 308 -4.51 16.52 2.15
C GLU A 308 -3.10 16.98 1.77
N PRO A 309 -2.87 18.25 1.40
CA PRO A 309 -1.58 18.71 0.86
C PRO A 309 -0.36 18.44 1.74
N GLY A 310 -0.56 18.38 3.05
CA GLY A 310 0.49 18.03 4.01
C GLY A 310 0.59 16.54 4.32
N ALA A 311 -0.21 15.69 3.65
CA ALA A 311 -0.36 14.27 3.97
C ALA A 311 -0.79 13.99 5.42
N ALA A 312 -1.41 14.95 6.11
CA ALA A 312 -1.84 14.83 7.49
C ALA A 312 -2.93 13.77 7.64
N PRO A 313 -2.75 12.73 8.49
CA PRO A 313 -3.79 11.74 8.71
C PRO A 313 -5.02 12.33 9.39
N ASN A 314 -6.19 12.04 8.86
CA ASN A 314 -7.47 12.41 9.46
C ASN A 314 -7.85 11.42 10.58
N PHE A 315 -7.29 11.60 11.78
CA PHE A 315 -7.59 10.70 12.90
C PHE A 315 -9.05 10.71 13.34
N ALA A 316 -9.79 11.79 13.11
CA ALA A 316 -11.24 11.81 13.36
C ALA A 316 -11.99 10.91 12.36
N GLY A 317 -11.61 10.95 11.08
CA GLY A 317 -12.13 10.04 10.05
C GLY A 317 -11.75 8.58 10.34
N ILE A 318 -10.51 8.33 10.77
CA ILE A 318 -10.07 6.99 11.20
C ILE A 318 -10.93 6.50 12.36
N GLN A 319 -11.20 7.33 13.39
CA GLN A 319 -12.07 6.94 14.51
C GLN A 319 -13.47 6.58 14.05
N ALA A 320 -14.07 7.40 13.18
CA ALA A 320 -15.41 7.10 12.62
C ALA A 320 -15.44 5.75 11.87
N MET A 321 -14.37 5.42 11.14
CA MET A 321 -14.26 4.11 10.48
C MET A 321 -14.11 2.97 11.49
N LEU A 322 -13.30 3.15 12.55
CA LEU A 322 -13.14 2.14 13.62
C LEU A 322 -14.49 1.85 14.33
N ASP A 323 -15.27 2.89 14.58
CA ASP A 323 -16.61 2.75 15.16
C ASP A 323 -17.52 1.94 14.22
N VAL A 324 -17.53 2.27 12.91
CA VAL A 324 -18.28 1.50 11.89
C VAL A 324 -17.85 0.03 11.86
N TYR A 325 -16.55 -0.25 11.92
CA TYR A 325 -16.06 -1.63 11.91
C TYR A 325 -16.49 -2.41 13.16
N THR A 326 -16.54 -1.75 14.31
CA THR A 326 -17.08 -2.34 15.53
C THR A 326 -18.59 -2.60 15.41
N ASP A 327 -19.36 -1.62 14.95
CA ASP A 327 -20.82 -1.70 14.83
C ASP A 327 -21.27 -2.72 13.77
N THR A 328 -20.44 -2.93 12.75
CA THR A 328 -20.69 -3.92 11.69
C THR A 328 -20.16 -5.32 12.03
N GLY A 329 -19.43 -5.48 13.15
CA GLY A 329 -18.87 -6.76 13.58
C GLY A 329 -17.59 -7.16 12.82
N MET A 330 -16.99 -6.24 12.05
CA MET A 330 -15.74 -6.50 11.31
C MET A 330 -14.51 -6.55 12.22
N ILE A 331 -14.61 -5.94 13.38
CA ILE A 331 -13.69 -6.10 14.51
C ILE A 331 -14.50 -6.37 15.78
N ASN A 332 -13.95 -7.15 16.69
CA ASN A 332 -14.60 -7.57 17.95
C ASN A 332 -14.15 -6.75 19.15
N LYS A 333 -13.40 -5.69 18.95
CA LYS A 333 -12.84 -4.85 20.01
C LYS A 333 -12.94 -3.38 19.61
N LYS A 334 -13.44 -2.55 20.53
CA LYS A 334 -13.42 -1.10 20.37
C LYS A 334 -11.97 -0.60 20.41
N LEU A 335 -11.59 0.19 19.42
CA LEU A 335 -10.26 0.76 19.28
C LEU A 335 -10.34 2.29 19.33
N ASP A 336 -9.30 2.91 19.89
CA ASP A 336 -9.10 4.36 19.88
C ASP A 336 -8.05 4.72 18.82
N ALA A 337 -8.40 5.63 17.91
CA ALA A 337 -7.50 6.05 16.84
C ALA A 337 -6.20 6.68 17.36
N SER A 338 -6.21 7.25 18.57
CA SER A 338 -5.02 7.85 19.19
C SER A 338 -3.88 6.85 19.40
N GLN A 339 -4.18 5.55 19.56
CA GLN A 339 -3.16 4.51 19.68
C GLN A 339 -2.27 4.36 18.45
N PHE A 340 -2.74 4.81 17.29
CA PHE A 340 -2.00 4.77 16.02
C PHE A 340 -1.23 6.06 15.73
N LYS A 341 -1.34 7.07 16.58
CA LYS A 341 -0.69 8.37 16.41
C LYS A 341 0.66 8.39 17.13
N HIS A 342 1.74 8.68 16.39
CA HIS A 342 3.02 9.01 17.02
C HIS A 342 3.01 10.49 17.44
N PRO A 343 3.58 10.86 18.61
CA PRO A 343 3.52 12.24 19.11
C PRO A 343 4.22 13.26 18.21
N THR A 344 5.26 12.88 17.47
CA THR A 344 6.09 13.81 16.67
C THR A 344 6.40 13.31 15.25
N ILE A 345 6.25 12.01 14.97
CA ILE A 345 6.55 11.43 13.64
C ILE A 345 5.23 11.13 12.94
N VAL A 346 4.62 12.18 12.45
CA VAL A 346 3.35 12.16 11.69
C VAL A 346 3.36 13.37 10.75
N ALA A 347 2.89 13.18 9.51
CA ALA A 347 2.80 14.25 8.53
C ALA A 347 1.83 15.37 8.99
N PRO A 348 2.06 16.64 8.61
CA PRO A 348 3.21 17.10 7.81
C PRO A 348 4.49 17.22 8.64
N ILE A 349 5.62 16.89 8.02
CA ILE A 349 6.96 17.21 8.54
C ILE A 349 7.65 18.06 7.47
N GLU A 350 8.18 19.22 7.88
CA GLU A 350 8.90 20.18 7.03
C GLU A 350 10.41 19.86 7.01
#